data_4bf22bf86a449f7aae6169a6214bd1a6
#
_entry.id   4bf22bf86a449f7aae6169a6214bd1a6
#
_cell.length_a   1.000
_cell.length_b   1.000
_cell.length_c   1.000
_cell.angle_alpha   90.00
_cell.angle_beta   90.00
_cell.angle_gamma   90.00
#
_symmetry.space_group_name_H-M   'P 1'
#
loop_
_entity.id
_entity.type
_entity.pdbx_description
1 polymer ?
#
loop_
_entity_poly.entity_id
_entity_poly.type
_entity_poly.pdbx_seq_one_letter_code
_entity_poly.pdbx_strand_id
1 'polypeptide(L)'
;LKTEQQYFEEAKPIATYMQEMTELKDDSHAIYEKFDVPHDGFIERLAEQDWHILAITEDWCGDAMLNNPVIRKLAEAAGLPMRAVLRDADTDLIDRYLTNGGRAIPIYIILNAAGEVVATWGPRAPELQQEVMDKRAELPAQDDPTFKEAQLAMYTAIRNENLTTPMKWQYVYQDFKRVVEKAFTK
;
A
#
# COMPACT_ATOMS: atom_id res chain seq x y z
N LEU A 1 23.58 9.45 4.35
CA LEU A 1 22.21 9.05 4.01
C LEU A 1 21.88 7.68 4.60
N LYS A 2 20.68 7.55 5.19
CA LYS A 2 20.21 6.26 5.67
C LYS A 2 19.91 5.34 4.49
N THR A 3 20.21 4.06 4.68
CA THR A 3 19.79 3.02 3.75
C THR A 3 18.33 2.63 4.03
N GLU A 4 17.70 1.93 3.10
CA GLU A 4 16.35 1.40 3.31
C GLU A 4 16.30 0.47 4.52
N GLN A 5 17.36 -0.34 4.73
CA GLN A 5 17.44 -1.20 5.90
C GLN A 5 17.49 -0.39 7.20
N GLN A 6 18.21 0.71 7.23
CA GLN A 6 18.27 1.59 8.41
C GLN A 6 16.90 2.21 8.69
N TYR A 7 16.18 2.64 7.66
CA TYR A 7 14.79 3.10 7.82
C TYR A 7 13.88 1.99 8.38
N PHE A 8 14.05 0.77 7.90
CA PHE A 8 13.28 -0.36 8.40
C PHE A 8 13.56 -0.61 9.90
N GLU A 9 14.82 -0.55 10.32
CA GLU A 9 15.20 -0.78 11.71
C GLU A 9 14.59 0.27 12.66
N GLU A 10 14.40 1.48 12.18
CA GLU A 10 13.79 2.57 12.96
C GLU A 10 12.28 2.62 12.84
N ALA A 11 11.70 1.88 11.89
CA ALA A 11 10.30 1.91 11.57
C ALA A 11 9.44 1.18 12.61
N LYS A 12 8.16 1.53 12.64
CA LYS A 12 7.19 0.96 13.56
C LYS A 12 6.59 -0.31 12.96
N PRO A 13 6.45 -1.41 13.75
CA PRO A 13 5.73 -2.58 13.24
C PRO A 13 4.35 -2.20 12.69
N ILE A 14 3.96 -2.83 11.59
CA ILE A 14 2.70 -2.47 10.91
C ILE A 14 1.48 -2.63 11.84
N ALA A 15 1.46 -3.64 12.68
CA ALA A 15 0.37 -3.85 13.63
C ALA A 15 0.26 -2.68 14.61
N THR A 16 1.38 -2.21 15.13
CA THR A 16 1.44 -1.05 16.02
C THR A 16 1.01 0.22 15.29
N TYR A 17 1.53 0.43 14.07
CA TYR A 17 1.13 1.56 13.25
C TYR A 17 -0.39 1.59 13.04
N MET A 18 -0.99 0.47 12.65
CA MET A 18 -2.43 0.41 12.41
C MET A 18 -3.25 0.60 13.69
N GLN A 19 -2.75 0.13 14.83
CA GLN A 19 -3.41 0.34 16.13
C GLN A 19 -3.40 1.82 16.52
N GLU A 20 -2.37 2.55 16.16
CA GLU A 20 -2.20 3.96 16.53
C GLU A 20 -2.79 4.95 15.49
N MET A 21 -3.37 4.45 14.39
CA MET A 21 -4.02 5.30 13.39
C MET A 21 -5.09 6.17 14.04
N THR A 22 -5.18 7.43 13.60
CA THR A 22 -6.22 8.37 14.04
C THR A 22 -7.26 8.62 12.97
N GLU A 23 -6.93 8.43 11.70
CA GLU A 23 -7.85 8.58 10.57
C GLU A 23 -7.99 7.25 9.84
N LEU A 24 -9.19 6.96 9.35
CA LEU A 24 -9.52 5.77 8.57
C LEU A 24 -9.18 4.43 9.27
N LYS A 25 -9.00 4.47 10.59
CA LYS A 25 -8.58 3.32 11.36
C LYS A 25 -9.57 2.16 11.29
N ASP A 26 -10.84 2.44 11.57
CA ASP A 26 -11.88 1.40 11.62
C ASP A 26 -12.08 0.76 10.25
N ASP A 27 -12.06 1.56 9.20
CA ASP A 27 -12.21 1.08 7.82
C ASP A 27 -11.04 0.17 7.43
N SER A 28 -9.82 0.58 7.76
CA SER A 28 -8.62 -0.21 7.46
C SER A 28 -8.63 -1.54 8.22
N HIS A 29 -9.01 -1.53 9.49
CA HIS A 29 -9.14 -2.74 10.30
C HIS A 29 -10.26 -3.66 9.80
N ALA A 30 -11.36 -3.09 9.30
CA ALA A 30 -12.44 -3.89 8.72
C ALA A 30 -11.98 -4.67 7.48
N ILE A 31 -11.17 -4.05 6.62
CA ILE A 31 -10.58 -4.74 5.47
C ILE A 31 -9.64 -5.85 5.93
N TYR A 32 -8.80 -5.55 6.92
CA TYR A 32 -7.89 -6.55 7.49
C TYR A 32 -8.63 -7.78 8.00
N GLU A 33 -9.74 -7.58 8.71
CA GLU A 33 -10.54 -8.70 9.25
C GLU A 33 -11.23 -9.51 8.17
N LYS A 34 -11.67 -8.85 7.09
CA LYS A 34 -12.51 -9.50 6.06
C LYS A 34 -11.73 -10.07 4.89
N PHE A 35 -10.51 -9.60 4.65
CA PHE A 35 -9.70 -10.09 3.53
C PHE A 35 -9.22 -11.51 3.82
N ASP A 36 -9.54 -12.42 2.90
CA ASP A 36 -9.07 -13.80 2.96
C ASP A 36 -7.87 -13.98 2.04
N VAL A 37 -6.76 -14.46 2.60
CA VAL A 37 -5.54 -14.73 1.84
C VAL A 37 -5.80 -15.92 0.91
N PRO A 38 -5.62 -15.76 -0.42
CA PRO A 38 -5.80 -16.87 -1.34
C PRO A 38 -4.82 -18.02 -1.11
N HIS A 39 -5.29 -19.24 -1.33
CA HIS A 39 -4.50 -20.46 -1.20
C HIS A 39 -4.08 -20.95 -2.59
N ASP A 40 -3.09 -20.28 -3.18
CA ASP A 40 -2.62 -20.56 -4.54
C ASP A 40 -1.12 -20.88 -4.62
N GLY A 41 -0.48 -21.10 -3.48
CA GLY A 41 0.95 -21.42 -3.39
C GLY A 41 1.86 -20.21 -3.29
N PHE A 42 1.35 -19.00 -3.46
CA PHE A 42 2.19 -17.78 -3.41
C PHE A 42 2.78 -17.57 -2.01
N ILE A 43 1.95 -17.71 -0.96
CA ILE A 43 2.39 -17.46 0.42
C ILE A 43 3.52 -18.40 0.81
N GLU A 44 3.42 -19.67 0.43
CA GLU A 44 4.46 -20.66 0.74
C GLU A 44 5.78 -20.29 0.07
N ARG A 45 5.75 -19.84 -1.18
CA ARG A 45 6.96 -19.41 -1.89
C ARG A 45 7.52 -18.11 -1.31
N LEU A 46 6.64 -17.18 -0.93
CA LEU A 46 7.05 -15.93 -0.30
C LEU A 46 7.75 -16.20 1.04
N ALA A 47 7.22 -17.14 1.83
CA ALA A 47 7.79 -17.53 3.13
C ALA A 47 9.22 -18.07 3.03
N GLU A 48 9.58 -18.63 1.88
CA GLU A 48 10.93 -19.20 1.65
C GLU A 48 12.00 -18.13 1.39
N GLN A 49 11.62 -16.88 1.15
CA GLN A 49 12.54 -15.86 0.65
C GLN A 49 13.36 -15.16 1.73
N ASP A 50 12.99 -15.25 2.99
CA ASP A 50 13.64 -14.52 4.11
C ASP A 50 13.68 -13.00 3.85
N TRP A 51 12.56 -12.45 3.44
CA TRP A 51 12.40 -11.03 3.13
C TRP A 51 11.65 -10.28 4.23
N HIS A 52 11.70 -8.97 4.17
CA HIS A 52 10.91 -8.09 5.03
C HIS A 52 10.43 -6.88 4.24
N ILE A 53 9.40 -6.20 4.74
CA ILE A 53 8.70 -5.17 4.00
C ILE A 53 8.72 -3.85 4.78
N LEU A 54 9.13 -2.79 4.09
CA LEU A 54 9.06 -1.41 4.58
C LEU A 54 7.97 -0.67 3.81
N ALA A 55 6.96 -0.18 4.52
CA ALA A 55 5.88 0.59 3.92
C ALA A 55 6.08 2.08 4.19
N ILE A 56 5.96 2.90 3.14
CA ILE A 56 5.88 4.36 3.28
C ILE A 56 4.40 4.73 3.17
N THR A 57 3.86 5.33 4.21
CA THR A 57 2.41 5.50 4.32
C THR A 57 2.02 6.75 5.14
N GLU A 58 0.73 7.09 5.14
CA GLU A 58 0.10 8.07 6.03
C GLU A 58 -1.32 7.59 6.32
N ASP A 59 -1.85 7.86 7.52
CA ASP A 59 -3.14 7.31 7.94
C ASP A 59 -4.35 7.99 7.28
N TRP A 60 -4.18 9.21 6.77
CA TRP A 60 -5.24 9.92 6.05
C TRP A 60 -5.42 9.46 4.60
N CYS A 61 -4.54 8.63 4.10
CA CYS A 61 -4.52 8.20 2.69
C CYS A 61 -5.51 7.05 2.46
N GLY A 62 -6.47 7.25 1.55
CA GLY A 62 -7.46 6.23 1.20
C GLY A 62 -6.86 5.00 0.52
N ASP A 63 -5.80 5.17 -0.26
CA ASP A 63 -5.11 4.03 -0.87
C ASP A 63 -4.37 3.21 0.17
N ALA A 64 -3.76 3.86 1.16
CA ALA A 64 -3.11 3.17 2.28
C ALA A 64 -4.12 2.44 3.14
N MET A 65 -5.30 3.01 3.34
CA MET A 65 -6.40 2.38 4.06
C MET A 65 -6.73 1.00 3.47
N LEU A 66 -6.74 0.90 2.14
CA LEU A 66 -7.01 -0.34 1.42
C LEU A 66 -5.79 -1.26 1.40
N ASN A 67 -4.64 -0.75 1.00
CA ASN A 67 -3.47 -1.58 0.69
C ASN A 67 -2.76 -2.11 1.95
N ASN A 68 -2.62 -1.28 2.99
CA ASN A 68 -1.90 -1.70 4.20
C ASN A 68 -2.49 -2.96 4.83
N PRO A 69 -3.81 -3.08 5.05
CA PRO A 69 -4.34 -4.30 5.66
C PRO A 69 -4.18 -5.54 4.77
N VAL A 70 -4.28 -5.39 3.45
CA VAL A 70 -4.10 -6.52 2.53
C VAL A 70 -2.64 -7.00 2.57
N ILE A 71 -1.69 -6.09 2.37
CA ILE A 71 -0.26 -6.45 2.38
C ILE A 71 0.17 -6.97 3.76
N ARG A 72 -0.32 -6.35 4.84
CA ARG A 72 -0.05 -6.83 6.19
C ARG A 72 -0.47 -8.29 6.36
N LYS A 73 -1.67 -8.64 5.89
CA LYS A 73 -2.18 -10.00 6.04
C LYS A 73 -1.36 -11.01 5.26
N LEU A 74 -0.90 -10.62 4.07
CA LEU A 74 0.01 -11.45 3.28
C LEU A 74 1.36 -11.64 3.99
N ALA A 75 1.92 -10.56 4.51
CA ALA A 75 3.19 -10.61 5.24
C ALA A 75 3.08 -11.51 6.47
N GLU A 76 2.02 -11.37 7.26
CA GLU A 76 1.77 -12.20 8.44
C GLU A 76 1.63 -13.67 8.06
N ALA A 77 0.88 -13.97 7.00
CA ALA A 77 0.69 -15.35 6.54
C ALA A 77 2.01 -15.99 6.09
N ALA A 78 2.92 -15.21 5.51
CA ALA A 78 4.22 -15.68 5.05
C ALA A 78 5.31 -15.60 6.13
N GLY A 79 5.01 -14.98 7.28
CA GLY A 79 6.01 -14.80 8.33
C GLY A 79 7.03 -13.71 8.02
N LEU A 80 6.72 -12.75 7.15
CA LEU A 80 7.59 -11.64 6.83
C LEU A 80 7.35 -10.47 7.78
N PRO A 81 8.40 -9.94 8.45
CA PRO A 81 8.25 -8.70 9.20
C PRO A 81 7.85 -7.55 8.27
N MET A 82 6.91 -6.73 8.71
CA MET A 82 6.48 -5.54 7.98
C MET A 82 6.43 -4.35 8.93
N ARG A 83 7.07 -3.26 8.54
CA ARG A 83 7.15 -2.03 9.32
C ARG A 83 6.77 -0.83 8.47
N ALA A 84 6.30 0.23 9.11
CA ALA A 84 5.81 1.43 8.46
C ALA A 84 6.56 2.67 8.91
N VAL A 85 6.84 3.55 7.94
CA VAL A 85 7.35 4.90 8.18
C VAL A 85 6.38 5.91 7.57
N LEU A 86 6.28 7.09 8.16
CA LEU A 86 5.45 8.16 7.63
C LEU A 86 6.18 8.87 6.49
N ARG A 87 5.47 9.13 5.40
CA ARG A 87 6.02 9.83 4.23
C ARG A 87 6.61 11.18 4.59
N ASP A 88 5.87 11.94 5.43
CA ASP A 88 6.20 13.32 5.73
C ASP A 88 7.13 13.51 6.93
N ALA A 89 7.43 12.44 7.67
CA ALA A 89 8.38 12.50 8.78
C ALA A 89 9.82 12.73 8.29
N ASP A 90 10.17 12.13 7.16
CA ASP A 90 11.46 12.30 6.50
C ASP A 90 11.26 12.02 5.02
N THR A 91 11.15 13.06 4.22
CA THR A 91 10.86 12.93 2.80
C THR A 91 12.02 12.38 1.97
N ASP A 92 13.18 12.18 2.56
CA ASP A 92 14.32 11.61 1.84
C ASP A 92 14.03 10.22 1.31
N LEU A 93 13.29 9.40 2.05
CA LEU A 93 12.95 8.05 1.59
C LEU A 93 11.95 8.06 0.45
N ILE A 94 10.82 8.77 0.58
CA ILE A 94 9.82 8.79 -0.50
C ILE A 94 10.38 9.42 -1.78
N ASP A 95 11.31 10.35 -1.68
CA ASP A 95 11.93 10.97 -2.86
C ASP A 95 12.77 10.01 -3.69
N ARG A 96 13.13 8.85 -3.15
CA ARG A 96 13.77 7.75 -3.89
C ARG A 96 12.77 6.88 -4.65
N TYR A 97 11.47 7.01 -4.37
CA TYR A 97 10.41 6.13 -4.88
C TYR A 97 9.23 6.94 -5.40
N LEU A 98 9.52 7.95 -6.21
CA LEU A 98 8.49 8.81 -6.78
C LEU A 98 7.67 8.09 -7.85
N THR A 99 6.40 8.44 -7.96
CA THR A 99 5.48 7.95 -8.99
C THR A 99 5.13 9.12 -9.90
N ASN A 100 5.60 9.08 -11.14
CA ASN A 100 5.41 10.18 -12.11
C ASN A 100 5.85 11.54 -11.53
N GLY A 101 6.96 11.54 -10.79
CA GLY A 101 7.50 12.75 -10.16
C GLY A 101 6.83 13.19 -8.87
N GLY A 102 5.79 12.48 -8.43
CA GLY A 102 5.04 12.81 -7.22
C GLY A 102 5.32 11.86 -6.06
N ARG A 103 5.05 12.34 -4.85
CA ARG A 103 5.21 11.58 -3.60
C ARG A 103 3.99 10.74 -3.29
N ALA A 104 3.53 9.93 -4.25
CA ALA A 104 2.36 9.07 -4.08
C ALA A 104 2.65 7.95 -3.08
N ILE A 105 1.67 7.64 -2.26
CA ILE A 105 1.71 6.58 -1.26
C ILE A 105 0.43 5.73 -1.33
N PRO A 106 0.44 4.50 -0.78
CA PRO A 106 1.57 3.84 -0.11
C PRO A 106 2.59 3.27 -1.10
N ILE A 107 3.84 3.14 -0.66
CA ILE A 107 4.88 2.42 -1.40
C ILE A 107 5.43 1.33 -0.48
N TYR A 108 5.57 0.13 -1.02
CA TYR A 108 6.10 -1.02 -0.28
C TYR A 108 7.43 -1.42 -0.87
N ILE A 109 8.46 -1.38 -0.03
CA ILE A 109 9.84 -1.72 -0.39
C ILE A 109 10.13 -3.09 0.22
N ILE A 110 10.42 -4.07 -0.61
CA ILE A 110 10.73 -5.43 -0.15
C ILE A 110 12.24 -5.57 -0.12
N LEU A 111 12.75 -5.97 1.05
CA LEU A 111 14.18 -6.09 1.33
C LEU A 111 14.52 -7.56 1.57
N ASN A 112 15.70 -7.99 1.13
CA ASN A 112 16.22 -9.31 1.44
C ASN A 112 16.96 -9.31 2.79
N ALA A 113 17.48 -10.47 3.21
CA ALA A 113 18.16 -10.62 4.48
C ALA A 113 19.40 -9.70 4.59
N ALA A 114 20.03 -9.36 3.48
CA ALA A 114 21.17 -8.43 3.45
C ALA A 114 20.76 -6.96 3.48
N GLY A 115 19.47 -6.66 3.49
CA GLY A 115 18.95 -5.30 3.47
C GLY A 115 18.92 -4.65 2.10
N GLU A 116 19.03 -5.44 1.04
CA GLU A 116 18.98 -4.95 -0.33
C GLU A 116 17.53 -4.96 -0.85
N VAL A 117 17.19 -3.97 -1.66
CA VAL A 117 15.86 -3.87 -2.27
C VAL A 117 15.73 -4.92 -3.37
N VAL A 118 14.74 -5.81 -3.26
CA VAL A 118 14.46 -6.85 -4.25
C VAL A 118 13.23 -6.56 -5.10
N ALA A 119 12.29 -5.78 -4.55
CA ALA A 119 11.09 -5.38 -5.28
C ALA A 119 10.47 -4.14 -4.64
N THR A 120 9.67 -3.42 -5.42
CA THR A 120 8.84 -2.32 -4.92
C THR A 120 7.44 -2.45 -5.51
N TRP A 121 6.43 -2.07 -4.72
CA TRP A 121 5.05 -2.08 -5.19
C TRP A 121 4.27 -0.89 -4.62
N GLY A 122 3.28 -0.42 -5.39
CA GLY A 122 2.40 0.68 -5.02
C GLY A 122 2.46 1.81 -6.04
N PRO A 123 1.61 2.81 -5.91
CA PRO A 123 0.60 2.97 -4.86
C PRO A 123 -0.71 2.22 -5.10
N ARG A 124 -0.99 1.75 -6.32
CA ARG A 124 -2.26 1.11 -6.66
C ARG A 124 -2.08 -0.04 -7.63
N ALA A 125 -2.97 -1.03 -7.53
CA ALA A 125 -3.15 -2.00 -8.60
C ALA A 125 -3.67 -1.31 -9.87
N PRO A 126 -3.34 -1.83 -11.08
CA PRO A 126 -3.72 -1.17 -12.34
C PRO A 126 -5.22 -0.92 -12.49
N GLU A 127 -6.06 -1.85 -12.06
CA GLU A 127 -7.53 -1.72 -12.14
C GLU A 127 -8.02 -0.55 -11.29
N LEU A 128 -7.41 -0.33 -10.11
CA LEU A 128 -7.76 0.77 -9.23
C LEU A 128 -7.23 2.09 -9.76
N GLN A 129 -6.05 2.08 -10.37
CA GLN A 129 -5.49 3.25 -11.02
C GLN A 129 -6.38 3.70 -12.18
N GLN A 130 -6.86 2.75 -12.98
CA GLN A 130 -7.75 3.05 -14.10
C GLN A 130 -9.07 3.66 -13.60
N GLU A 131 -9.63 3.11 -12.52
CA GLU A 131 -10.84 3.66 -11.90
C GLU A 131 -10.65 5.11 -11.48
N VAL A 132 -9.55 5.42 -10.81
CA VAL A 132 -9.25 6.80 -10.39
C VAL A 132 -9.11 7.72 -11.60
N MET A 133 -8.42 7.28 -12.65
CA MET A 133 -8.25 8.08 -13.87
C MET A 133 -9.59 8.35 -14.57
N ASP A 134 -10.44 7.33 -14.67
CA ASP A 134 -11.76 7.47 -15.29
C ASP A 134 -12.64 8.45 -14.51
N LYS A 135 -12.63 8.36 -13.20
CA LYS A 135 -13.43 9.25 -12.34
C LYS A 135 -12.88 10.69 -12.34
N ARG A 136 -11.56 10.86 -12.39
CA ARG A 136 -10.96 12.19 -12.53
C ARG A 136 -11.35 12.86 -13.85
N ALA A 137 -11.48 12.09 -14.94
CA ALA A 137 -11.89 12.61 -16.23
C ALA A 137 -13.31 13.20 -16.23
N GLU A 138 -14.15 12.78 -15.28
CA GLU A 138 -15.52 13.28 -15.12
C GLU A 138 -15.61 14.54 -14.26
N LEU A 139 -14.50 14.95 -13.61
CA LEU A 139 -14.49 16.14 -12.76
C LEU A 139 -14.64 17.42 -13.59
N PRO A 140 -15.27 18.49 -13.02
CA PRO A 140 -15.23 19.79 -13.65
C PRO A 140 -13.80 20.32 -13.76
N ALA A 141 -13.62 21.41 -14.49
CA ALA A 141 -12.31 22.05 -14.62
C ALA A 141 -11.80 22.52 -13.25
N GLN A 142 -10.48 22.54 -13.07
CA GLN A 142 -9.86 22.90 -11.80
C GLN A 142 -10.22 24.29 -11.30
N ASP A 143 -10.52 25.22 -12.20
CA ASP A 143 -10.93 26.59 -11.88
C ASP A 143 -12.44 26.73 -11.65
N ASP A 144 -13.21 25.66 -11.87
CA ASP A 144 -14.65 25.65 -11.59
C ASP A 144 -14.89 25.73 -10.07
N PRO A 145 -15.83 26.60 -9.61
CA PRO A 145 -16.14 26.71 -8.19
C PRO A 145 -16.58 25.39 -7.53
N THR A 146 -17.12 24.45 -8.32
CA THR A 146 -17.59 23.14 -7.81
C THR A 146 -16.53 22.06 -7.80
N PHE A 147 -15.31 22.35 -8.27
CA PHE A 147 -14.26 21.34 -8.44
C PHE A 147 -13.88 20.67 -7.11
N LYS A 148 -13.64 21.45 -6.06
CA LYS A 148 -13.20 20.90 -4.76
C LYS A 148 -14.24 19.98 -4.15
N GLU A 149 -15.51 20.36 -4.23
CA GLU A 149 -16.62 19.55 -3.73
C GLU A 149 -16.75 18.26 -4.52
N ALA A 150 -16.69 18.35 -5.85
CA ALA A 150 -16.77 17.19 -6.74
C ALA A 150 -15.58 16.23 -6.51
N GLN A 151 -14.38 16.76 -6.33
CA GLN A 151 -13.18 15.96 -6.06
C GLN A 151 -13.29 15.23 -4.72
N LEU A 152 -13.74 15.92 -3.68
CA LEU A 152 -13.95 15.31 -2.37
C LEU A 152 -14.99 14.20 -2.44
N ALA A 153 -16.11 14.44 -3.13
CA ALA A 153 -17.15 13.43 -3.31
C ALA A 153 -16.62 12.21 -4.07
N MET A 154 -15.80 12.42 -5.08
CA MET A 154 -15.18 11.35 -5.87
C MET A 154 -14.30 10.46 -4.99
N TYR A 155 -13.37 11.04 -4.23
CA TYR A 155 -12.47 10.26 -3.36
C TYR A 155 -13.23 9.57 -2.23
N THR A 156 -14.27 10.20 -1.69
CA THR A 156 -15.12 9.58 -0.66
C THR A 156 -15.85 8.36 -1.22
N ALA A 157 -16.39 8.47 -2.44
CA ALA A 157 -17.06 7.35 -3.09
C ALA A 157 -16.11 6.19 -3.38
N ILE A 158 -14.90 6.48 -3.89
CA ILE A 158 -13.87 5.47 -4.14
C ILE A 158 -13.51 4.75 -2.84
N ARG A 159 -13.29 5.51 -1.76
CA ARG A 159 -12.95 4.94 -0.46
C ARG A 159 -14.05 4.02 0.06
N ASN A 160 -15.30 4.44 -0.06
CA ASN A 160 -16.43 3.62 0.38
C ASN A 160 -16.55 2.33 -0.44
N GLU A 161 -16.32 2.39 -1.75
CA GLU A 161 -16.30 1.21 -2.59
C GLU A 161 -15.14 0.28 -2.25
N ASN A 162 -13.96 0.84 -1.96
CA ASN A 162 -12.79 0.06 -1.53
C ASN A 162 -13.09 -0.73 -0.24
N LEU A 163 -13.88 -0.15 0.66
CA LEU A 163 -14.26 -0.78 1.92
C LEU A 163 -15.24 -1.94 1.72
N THR A 164 -16.13 -1.84 0.73
CA THR A 164 -17.28 -2.75 0.60
C THR A 164 -17.18 -3.70 -0.59
N THR A 165 -16.13 -3.62 -1.41
CA THR A 165 -15.99 -4.41 -2.63
C THR A 165 -14.78 -5.35 -2.56
N PRO A 166 -14.96 -6.60 -2.07
CA PRO A 166 -13.84 -7.54 -1.91
C PRO A 166 -13.04 -7.82 -3.18
N MET A 167 -13.63 -7.66 -4.36
CA MET A 167 -12.92 -7.83 -5.62
C MET A 167 -11.73 -6.86 -5.71
N LYS A 168 -11.85 -5.65 -5.15
CA LYS A 168 -10.76 -4.68 -5.17
C LYS A 168 -9.58 -5.14 -4.33
N TRP A 169 -9.84 -5.87 -3.24
CA TRP A 169 -8.78 -6.45 -2.41
C TRP A 169 -8.02 -7.53 -3.18
N GLN A 170 -8.74 -8.28 -4.00
CA GLN A 170 -8.13 -9.28 -4.87
C GLN A 170 -7.28 -8.64 -5.98
N TYR A 171 -7.67 -7.49 -6.52
CA TYR A 171 -6.83 -6.76 -7.47
C TYR A 171 -5.49 -6.35 -6.82
N VAL A 172 -5.53 -5.87 -5.58
CA VAL A 172 -4.31 -5.55 -4.82
C VAL A 172 -3.45 -6.80 -4.66
N TYR A 173 -4.03 -7.91 -4.21
CA TYR A 173 -3.33 -9.17 -4.03
C TYR A 173 -2.69 -9.65 -5.32
N GLN A 174 -3.44 -9.68 -6.40
CA GLN A 174 -2.95 -10.24 -7.68
C GLN A 174 -1.80 -9.40 -8.25
N ASP A 175 -1.89 -8.08 -8.16
CA ASP A 175 -0.82 -7.24 -8.68
C ASP A 175 0.44 -7.27 -7.82
N PHE A 176 0.27 -7.25 -6.50
CA PHE A 176 1.39 -7.42 -5.56
C PHE A 176 2.08 -8.75 -5.83
N LYS A 177 1.33 -9.84 -5.94
CA LYS A 177 1.84 -11.17 -6.25
C LYS A 177 2.63 -11.15 -7.56
N ARG A 178 2.05 -10.59 -8.63
CA ARG A 178 2.67 -10.52 -9.95
C ARG A 178 4.04 -9.84 -9.91
N VAL A 179 4.13 -8.72 -9.20
CA VAL A 179 5.38 -7.95 -9.09
C VAL A 179 6.41 -8.69 -8.23
N VAL A 180 6.00 -9.23 -7.10
CA VAL A 180 6.88 -9.88 -6.14
C VAL A 180 7.41 -11.21 -6.67
N GLU A 181 6.59 -11.97 -7.39
CA GLU A 181 7.01 -13.24 -7.99
C GLU A 181 8.20 -13.08 -8.95
N LYS A 182 8.29 -11.93 -9.61
CA LYS A 182 9.43 -11.65 -10.51
C LYS A 182 10.76 -11.61 -9.78
N ALA A 183 10.74 -11.31 -8.49
CA ALA A 183 11.93 -11.23 -7.66
C ALA A 183 12.28 -12.56 -6.99
N PHE A 184 11.43 -13.57 -7.08
CA PHE A 184 11.76 -14.89 -6.54
C PHE A 184 13.02 -15.43 -7.22
N THR A 185 13.85 -16.04 -6.42
CA THR A 185 15.14 -16.56 -6.88
C THR A 185 14.92 -17.60 -7.97
N LYS A 186 15.60 -17.38 -9.05
CA LYS A 186 15.57 -18.29 -10.21
C LYS A 186 16.49 -19.49 -9.96
#